data_7fd29a32540a43f212673bf743817103
#
_entry.id   7fd29a32540a43f212673bf743817103
#
_cell.length_a   1.000
_cell.length_b   1.000
_cell.length_c   1.000
_cell.angle_alpha   90.00
_cell.angle_beta   90.00
_cell.angle_gamma   90.00
#
_symmetry.space_group_name_H-M   'P 1'
#
loop_
_entity.id
_entity.type
_entity.pdbx_description
1 polymer ?
#
loop_
_entity_poly.entity_id
_entity_poly.type
_entity_poly.pdbx_seq_one_letter_code
_entity_poly.pdbx_strand_id
1 'polypeptide(L)'
;LALSLSDTVYQSYTGTDNFEDRQIKNIRALASVYPNAVQLVTLAESDIKSIVDLKGKRVSVGAPGSGTELNVRALLEANGISYGDFEPQRLNFNETADAIRDGDIDAGFWSVGPPTSSILNLAATRDIRLISLSSEEVANAQNEVAVFAPYELAAGMYDGMEEAVQTIGIPNVLVVNADMDEELAYKLTRLLFENTDE
;
A
#
# COMPACT_ATOMS: atom_id res chain seq x y z
N LEU A 1 -3.31 -22.17 3.09
CA LEU A 1 -2.73 -21.35 2.05
C LEU A 1 -3.43 -20.00 2.00
N ALA A 2 -2.68 -18.90 2.06
CA ALA A 2 -3.20 -17.54 1.96
C ALA A 2 -2.15 -16.58 1.38
N LEU A 3 -2.62 -15.47 0.81
CA LEU A 3 -1.79 -14.30 0.53
C LEU A 3 -1.98 -13.28 1.66
N SER A 4 -0.90 -12.70 2.12
CA SER A 4 -0.90 -11.65 3.13
C SER A 4 0.22 -10.65 2.86
N LEU A 5 0.04 -9.42 3.29
CA LEU A 5 1.12 -8.43 3.28
C LEU A 5 2.24 -8.85 4.24
N SER A 6 3.48 -8.59 3.86
CA SER A 6 4.67 -9.00 4.62
C SER A 6 4.78 -8.32 5.98
N ASP A 7 4.31 -7.08 6.13
CA ASP A 7 4.22 -6.37 7.41
C ASP A 7 3.28 -7.10 8.38
N THR A 8 2.08 -7.46 7.93
CA THR A 8 1.10 -8.23 8.71
C THR A 8 1.67 -9.60 9.13
N VAL A 9 2.37 -10.30 8.21
CA VAL A 9 3.04 -11.58 8.51
C VAL A 9 4.14 -11.37 9.55
N TYR A 10 4.96 -10.35 9.40
CA TYR A 10 6.02 -10.02 10.35
C TYR A 10 5.45 -9.69 11.74
N GLN A 11 4.49 -8.79 11.82
CA GLN A 11 3.82 -8.39 13.08
C GLN A 11 3.15 -9.60 13.76
N SER A 12 2.45 -10.42 13.01
CA SER A 12 1.79 -11.62 13.56
C SER A 12 2.81 -12.62 14.11
N TYR A 13 3.95 -12.81 13.44
CA TYR A 13 5.00 -13.72 13.87
C TYR A 13 5.79 -13.20 15.07
N THR A 14 6.07 -11.91 15.12
CA THR A 14 6.81 -11.26 16.23
C THR A 14 5.93 -10.93 17.42
N GLY A 15 4.61 -10.76 17.23
CA GLY A 15 3.67 -10.34 18.26
C GLY A 15 3.79 -8.86 18.58
N THR A 16 3.94 -8.04 17.54
CA THR A 16 4.02 -6.59 17.65
C THR A 16 2.76 -5.92 17.09
N ASP A 17 2.57 -4.65 17.39
CA ASP A 17 1.46 -3.82 16.90
C ASP A 17 0.09 -4.47 17.14
N ASN A 18 -0.66 -4.72 16.08
CA ASN A 18 -2.00 -5.31 16.16
C ASN A 18 -2.01 -6.75 16.70
N PHE A 19 -0.84 -7.39 16.83
CA PHE A 19 -0.67 -8.75 17.33
C PHE A 19 0.05 -8.80 18.68
N GLU A 20 0.11 -7.69 19.42
CA GLU A 20 0.64 -7.67 20.77
C GLU A 20 -0.06 -8.75 21.62
N ASP A 21 0.72 -9.58 22.33
CA ASP A 21 0.27 -10.75 23.09
C ASP A 21 -0.45 -11.86 22.27
N ARG A 22 -0.45 -11.79 20.94
CA ARG A 22 -1.12 -12.76 20.07
C ARG A 22 -0.19 -13.28 18.97
N GLN A 23 1.00 -13.75 19.32
CA GLN A 23 1.95 -14.30 18.37
C GLN A 23 1.41 -15.52 17.60
N ILE A 24 1.59 -15.52 16.27
CA ILE A 24 1.22 -16.64 15.40
C ILE A 24 2.50 -17.26 14.85
N LYS A 25 3.02 -18.30 15.52
CA LYS A 25 4.29 -18.98 15.17
C LYS A 25 4.13 -20.13 14.18
N ASN A 26 2.91 -20.56 13.92
CA ASN A 26 2.61 -21.70 13.04
C ASN A 26 2.36 -21.32 11.58
N ILE A 27 2.94 -20.22 11.13
CA ILE A 27 2.94 -19.80 9.71
C ILE A 27 4.35 -19.96 9.11
N ARG A 28 4.36 -20.27 7.81
CA ARG A 28 5.58 -20.33 6.99
C ARG A 28 5.33 -19.58 5.68
N ALA A 29 6.31 -18.80 5.25
CA ALA A 29 6.29 -18.16 3.93
C ALA A 29 6.84 -19.12 2.88
N LEU A 30 6.14 -19.29 1.77
CA LEU A 30 6.63 -20.06 0.61
C LEU A 30 7.31 -19.16 -0.42
N ALA A 31 6.74 -17.99 -0.68
CA ALA A 31 7.27 -17.05 -1.66
C ALA A 31 6.80 -15.62 -1.39
N SER A 32 7.61 -14.66 -1.82
CA SER A 32 7.18 -13.30 -2.09
C SER A 32 6.66 -13.24 -3.53
N VAL A 33 5.47 -12.69 -3.75
CA VAL A 33 4.79 -12.80 -5.05
C VAL A 33 4.86 -11.48 -5.81
N TYR A 34 4.16 -10.47 -5.36
CA TYR A 34 4.15 -9.14 -5.96
C TYR A 34 4.03 -8.07 -4.87
N PRO A 35 4.55 -6.86 -5.10
CA PRO A 35 4.37 -5.77 -4.15
C PRO A 35 3.03 -5.06 -4.33
N ASN A 36 2.42 -4.65 -3.23
CA ASN A 36 1.48 -3.53 -3.22
C ASN A 36 2.28 -2.23 -3.18
N ALA A 37 1.89 -1.25 -3.97
CA ALA A 37 2.46 0.10 -3.90
C ALA A 37 1.52 1.03 -3.12
N VAL A 38 2.08 1.88 -2.26
CA VAL A 38 1.32 2.96 -1.63
C VAL A 38 1.21 4.11 -2.64
N GLN A 39 0.00 4.38 -3.11
CA GLN A 39 -0.28 5.37 -4.14
C GLN A 39 -1.10 6.50 -3.52
N LEU A 40 -0.52 7.71 -3.46
CA LEU A 40 -1.23 8.93 -3.05
C LEU A 40 -1.70 9.67 -4.29
N VAL A 41 -3.01 9.82 -4.44
CA VAL A 41 -3.65 10.42 -5.62
C VAL A 41 -4.45 11.65 -5.22
N THR A 42 -4.35 12.68 -6.06
CA THR A 42 -5.15 13.91 -5.98
C THR A 42 -5.52 14.39 -7.39
N LEU A 43 -6.39 15.38 -7.52
CA LEU A 43 -6.64 16.04 -8.81
C LEU A 43 -5.42 16.86 -9.24
N ALA A 44 -5.18 16.95 -10.54
CA ALA A 44 -4.01 17.66 -11.09
C ALA A 44 -3.96 19.15 -10.73
N GLU A 45 -5.15 19.79 -10.62
CA GLU A 45 -5.28 21.18 -10.20
C GLU A 45 -5.07 21.43 -8.70
N SER A 46 -4.99 20.38 -7.87
CA SER A 46 -4.77 20.49 -6.42
C SER A 46 -3.42 21.15 -6.08
N ASP A 47 -3.38 21.85 -4.96
CA ASP A 47 -2.18 22.40 -4.36
C ASP A 47 -1.30 21.36 -3.64
N ILE A 48 -1.81 20.12 -3.46
CA ILE A 48 -1.07 19.01 -2.86
C ILE A 48 0.01 18.52 -3.82
N LYS A 49 1.30 18.62 -3.42
CA LYS A 49 2.47 18.19 -4.20
C LYS A 49 3.40 17.27 -3.42
N SER A 50 3.17 17.13 -2.11
CA SER A 50 3.95 16.30 -1.19
C SER A 50 3.05 15.79 -0.06
N ILE A 51 3.52 14.83 0.73
CA ILE A 51 2.76 14.36 1.92
C ILE A 51 2.63 15.44 3.01
N VAL A 52 3.50 16.44 3.04
CA VAL A 52 3.42 17.57 3.99
C VAL A 52 2.22 18.47 3.71
N ASP A 53 1.80 18.56 2.43
CA ASP A 53 0.67 19.38 2.00
C ASP A 53 -0.70 18.78 2.39
N LEU A 54 -0.70 17.57 2.96
CA LEU A 54 -1.92 16.92 3.47
C LEU A 54 -2.49 17.61 4.73
N LYS A 55 -1.70 18.45 5.40
CA LYS A 55 -2.14 19.15 6.63
C LYS A 55 -3.38 19.99 6.37
N GLY A 56 -4.43 19.74 7.17
CA GLY A 56 -5.72 20.41 7.05
C GLY A 56 -6.58 19.99 5.88
N LYS A 57 -6.17 18.96 5.09
CA LYS A 57 -6.91 18.43 3.96
C LYS A 57 -7.82 17.27 4.38
N ARG A 58 -8.83 16.97 3.57
CA ARG A 58 -9.69 15.78 3.69
C ARG A 58 -9.02 14.64 2.91
N VAL A 59 -8.55 13.61 3.60
CA VAL A 59 -7.72 12.56 2.98
C VAL A 59 -8.26 11.17 3.28
N SER A 60 -8.56 10.38 2.25
CA SER A 60 -8.89 8.97 2.44
C SER A 60 -7.64 8.16 2.76
N VAL A 61 -7.70 7.44 3.87
CA VAL A 61 -6.60 6.59 4.39
C VAL A 61 -6.88 5.08 4.22
N GLY A 62 -7.93 4.73 3.47
CA GLY A 62 -8.39 3.35 3.30
C GLY A 62 -9.53 2.97 4.24
N ALA A 63 -10.15 1.83 3.98
CA ALA A 63 -11.24 1.33 4.80
C ALA A 63 -10.79 1.03 6.24
N PRO A 64 -11.70 1.12 7.24
CA PRO A 64 -11.35 0.88 8.63
C PRO A 64 -10.68 -0.49 8.84
N GLY A 65 -9.53 -0.53 9.47
CA GLY A 65 -8.78 -1.76 9.77
C GLY A 65 -8.17 -2.45 8.55
N SER A 66 -8.17 -1.81 7.38
CA SER A 66 -7.54 -2.35 6.17
C SER A 66 -6.02 -2.26 6.24
N GLY A 67 -5.33 -3.11 5.45
CA GLY A 67 -3.88 -3.00 5.27
C GLY A 67 -3.47 -1.62 4.73
N THR A 68 -4.31 -0.97 3.90
CA THR A 68 -4.07 0.40 3.43
C THR A 68 -4.02 1.37 4.60
N GLU A 69 -4.99 1.35 5.51
CA GLU A 69 -5.01 2.26 6.68
C GLU A 69 -3.76 2.08 7.54
N LEU A 70 -3.31 0.84 7.76
CA LEU A 70 -2.12 0.54 8.55
C LEU A 70 -0.84 1.05 7.86
N ASN A 71 -0.68 0.76 6.57
CA ASN A 71 0.49 1.17 5.79
C ASN A 71 0.59 2.69 5.67
N VAL A 72 -0.53 3.37 5.43
CA VAL A 72 -0.60 4.82 5.33
C VAL A 72 -0.25 5.47 6.67
N ARG A 73 -0.78 4.93 7.77
CA ARG A 73 -0.44 5.42 9.12
C ARG A 73 1.05 5.31 9.38
N ALA A 74 1.65 4.14 9.15
CA ALA A 74 3.07 3.92 9.36
C ALA A 74 3.94 4.84 8.48
N LEU A 75 3.60 5.00 7.19
CA LEU A 75 4.28 5.92 6.29
C LEU A 75 4.24 7.37 6.80
N LEU A 76 3.07 7.86 7.18
CA LEU A 76 2.89 9.24 7.60
C LEU A 76 3.55 9.52 8.95
N GLU A 77 3.38 8.63 9.94
CA GLU A 77 3.99 8.75 11.27
C GLU A 77 5.52 8.72 11.20
N ALA A 78 6.11 7.87 10.37
CA ALA A 78 7.55 7.84 10.09
C ALA A 78 8.07 9.19 9.55
N ASN A 79 7.21 9.97 8.92
CA ASN A 79 7.52 11.29 8.36
C ASN A 79 6.94 12.45 9.19
N GLY A 80 6.58 12.17 10.44
CA GLY A 80 6.14 13.21 11.41
C GLY A 80 4.75 13.79 11.12
N ILE A 81 3.91 13.06 10.38
CA ILE A 81 2.53 13.43 10.07
C ILE A 81 1.59 12.44 10.76
N SER A 82 0.70 12.94 11.59
CA SER A 82 -0.31 12.15 12.30
C SER A 82 -1.70 12.34 11.71
N TYR A 83 -2.61 11.44 12.03
CA TYR A 83 -4.02 11.60 11.66
C TYR A 83 -4.71 12.79 12.33
N GLY A 84 -4.05 13.46 13.30
CA GLY A 84 -4.49 14.71 13.88
C GLY A 84 -4.14 15.96 13.07
N ASP A 85 -3.25 15.84 12.06
CA ASP A 85 -2.81 16.95 11.23
C ASP A 85 -3.73 17.23 10.04
N PHE A 86 -4.66 16.33 9.72
CA PHE A 86 -5.60 16.43 8.59
C PHE A 86 -6.96 15.78 8.96
N GLU A 87 -7.92 15.78 8.04
CA GLU A 87 -9.24 15.16 8.24
C GLU A 87 -9.28 13.76 7.62
N PRO A 88 -8.98 12.66 8.37
CA PRO A 88 -8.92 11.32 7.81
C PRO A 88 -10.31 10.80 7.48
N GLN A 89 -10.48 10.38 6.22
CA GLN A 89 -11.68 9.69 5.73
C GLN A 89 -11.37 8.21 5.57
N ARG A 90 -12.28 7.34 6.01
CA ARG A 90 -12.10 5.88 5.95
C ARG A 90 -13.02 5.29 4.90
N LEU A 91 -12.54 5.27 3.67
CA LEU A 91 -13.28 4.87 2.48
C LEU A 91 -12.59 3.67 1.82
N ASN A 92 -13.37 2.82 1.16
CA ASN A 92 -12.79 1.81 0.28
C ASN A 92 -12.29 2.45 -1.03
N PHE A 93 -11.61 1.67 -1.89
CA PHE A 93 -10.95 2.20 -3.08
C PHE A 93 -11.91 2.87 -4.08
N ASN A 94 -13.11 2.32 -4.26
CA ASN A 94 -14.10 2.92 -5.17
C ASN A 94 -14.71 4.19 -4.57
N GLU A 95 -15.09 4.15 -3.30
CA GLU A 95 -15.58 5.32 -2.56
C GLU A 95 -14.54 6.44 -2.54
N THR A 96 -13.25 6.11 -2.38
CA THR A 96 -12.16 7.10 -2.43
C THR A 96 -12.06 7.75 -3.81
N ALA A 97 -12.10 6.97 -4.89
CA ALA A 97 -12.07 7.50 -6.25
C ALA A 97 -13.29 8.39 -6.55
N ASP A 98 -14.49 7.96 -6.16
CA ASP A 98 -15.71 8.73 -6.32
C ASP A 98 -15.66 10.05 -5.53
N ALA A 99 -15.23 10.00 -4.28
CA ALA A 99 -15.13 11.19 -3.42
C ALA A 99 -14.09 12.22 -3.93
N ILE A 100 -12.97 11.78 -4.52
CA ILE A 100 -12.00 12.68 -5.19
C ILE A 100 -12.65 13.29 -6.44
N ARG A 101 -13.30 12.48 -7.29
CA ARG A 101 -13.96 12.94 -8.50
C ARG A 101 -15.00 14.02 -8.22
N ASP A 102 -15.78 13.83 -7.16
CA ASP A 102 -16.90 14.70 -6.78
C ASP A 102 -16.44 15.90 -5.92
N GLY A 103 -15.17 15.93 -5.49
CA GLY A 103 -14.59 17.01 -4.69
C GLY A 103 -14.95 16.96 -3.20
N ASP A 104 -15.42 15.81 -2.72
CA ASP A 104 -15.77 15.59 -1.31
C ASP A 104 -14.51 15.41 -0.45
N ILE A 105 -13.41 14.90 -1.06
CA ILE A 105 -12.08 14.80 -0.44
C ILE A 105 -11.01 15.38 -1.36
N ASP A 106 -9.87 15.75 -0.79
CA ASP A 106 -8.78 16.44 -1.48
C ASP A 106 -7.71 15.48 -2.01
N ALA A 107 -7.53 14.33 -1.35
CA ALA A 107 -6.59 13.28 -1.74
C ALA A 107 -7.00 11.91 -1.18
N GLY A 108 -6.42 10.85 -1.70
CA GLY A 108 -6.65 9.51 -1.19
C GLY A 108 -5.46 8.59 -1.37
N PHE A 109 -5.36 7.62 -0.49
CA PHE A 109 -4.34 6.58 -0.52
C PHE A 109 -4.90 5.23 -0.96
N TRP A 110 -4.09 4.52 -1.74
CA TRP A 110 -4.24 3.11 -2.08
C TRP A 110 -2.97 2.37 -1.71
N SER A 111 -3.08 1.22 -1.05
CA SER A 111 -1.98 0.27 -0.86
C SER A 111 -2.37 -1.05 -1.52
N VAL A 112 -2.07 -1.16 -2.80
CA VAL A 112 -2.55 -2.25 -3.67
C VAL A 112 -1.63 -2.42 -4.87
N GLY A 113 -1.68 -3.58 -5.52
CA GLY A 113 -0.92 -3.84 -6.76
C GLY A 113 -1.34 -2.89 -7.88
N PRO A 114 -0.39 -2.11 -8.44
CA PRO A 114 -0.65 -1.25 -9.59
C PRO A 114 -0.60 -2.07 -10.92
N PRO A 115 -1.34 -1.63 -11.98
CA PRO A 115 -2.32 -0.56 -11.99
C PRO A 115 -3.64 -0.96 -11.29
N THR A 116 -4.31 0.01 -10.66
CA THR A 116 -5.54 -0.20 -9.90
C THR A 116 -6.75 0.31 -10.67
N SER A 117 -7.79 -0.51 -10.83
CA SER A 117 -8.97 -0.19 -11.65
C SER A 117 -9.71 1.07 -11.18
N SER A 118 -9.82 1.31 -9.87
CA SER A 118 -10.46 2.53 -9.35
C SER A 118 -9.68 3.81 -9.69
N ILE A 119 -8.33 3.75 -9.70
CA ILE A 119 -7.49 4.88 -10.14
C ILE A 119 -7.59 5.07 -11.66
N LEU A 120 -7.57 3.97 -12.44
CA LEU A 120 -7.78 4.03 -13.91
C LEU A 120 -9.11 4.70 -14.25
N ASN A 121 -10.19 4.32 -13.56
CA ASN A 121 -11.53 4.91 -13.78
C ASN A 121 -11.58 6.40 -13.39
N LEU A 122 -10.88 6.80 -12.33
CA LEU A 122 -10.78 8.19 -11.93
C LEU A 122 -10.00 8.99 -12.99
N ALA A 123 -8.82 8.49 -13.42
CA ALA A 123 -7.97 9.11 -14.43
C ALA A 123 -8.68 9.28 -15.80
N ALA A 124 -9.57 8.33 -16.16
CA ALA A 124 -10.34 8.42 -17.39
C ALA A 124 -11.41 9.56 -17.38
N THR A 125 -11.73 10.13 -16.23
CA THR A 125 -12.77 11.15 -16.07
C THR A 125 -12.27 12.48 -15.51
N ARG A 126 -11.14 12.50 -14.88
CA ARG A 126 -10.51 13.68 -14.25
C ARG A 126 -9.00 13.63 -14.42
N ASP A 127 -8.39 14.79 -14.65
CA ASP A 127 -6.95 14.90 -14.61
C ASP A 127 -6.45 14.68 -13.18
N ILE A 128 -5.62 13.68 -12.98
CA ILE A 128 -5.08 13.29 -11.68
C ILE A 128 -3.58 13.55 -11.57
N ARG A 129 -3.09 13.57 -10.35
CA ARG A 129 -1.66 13.55 -10.02
C ARG A 129 -1.40 12.49 -8.96
N LEU A 130 -0.38 11.67 -9.20
CA LEU A 130 0.22 10.84 -8.16
C LEU A 130 1.34 11.63 -7.48
N ILE A 131 1.39 11.57 -6.17
CA ILE A 131 2.39 12.28 -5.36
C ILE A 131 3.59 11.38 -5.15
N SER A 132 4.75 11.86 -5.59
CA SER A 132 6.03 11.16 -5.39
C SER A 132 6.54 11.40 -3.97
N LEU A 133 7.04 10.35 -3.33
CA LEU A 133 7.79 10.46 -2.09
C LEU A 133 9.24 10.82 -2.39
N SER A 134 9.83 11.67 -1.58
CA SER A 134 11.27 11.93 -1.61
C SER A 134 12.05 10.71 -1.11
N SER A 135 13.34 10.62 -1.45
CA SER A 135 14.21 9.55 -0.96
C SER A 135 14.32 9.53 0.57
N GLU A 136 14.21 10.69 1.22
CA GLU A 136 14.21 10.81 2.69
C GLU A 136 12.90 10.24 3.27
N GLU A 137 11.75 10.56 2.70
CA GLU A 137 10.44 10.04 3.13
C GLU A 137 10.37 8.52 3.00
N VAL A 138 10.92 7.97 1.91
CA VAL A 138 11.03 6.51 1.72
C VAL A 138 11.96 5.89 2.76
N ALA A 139 13.14 6.49 3.01
CA ALA A 139 14.09 5.99 4.01
C ALA A 139 13.50 6.01 5.43
N ASN A 140 12.78 7.07 5.80
CA ASN A 140 12.10 7.16 7.09
C ASN A 140 11.07 6.04 7.26
N ALA A 141 10.25 5.78 6.25
CA ALA A 141 9.27 4.69 6.27
C ALA A 141 9.94 3.31 6.40
N GLN A 142 11.07 3.07 5.72
CA GLN A 142 11.84 1.83 5.83
C GLN A 142 12.47 1.62 7.22
N ASN A 143 12.91 2.70 7.87
CA ASN A 143 13.45 2.64 9.21
C ASN A 143 12.37 2.28 10.24
N GLU A 144 11.13 2.72 10.03
CA GLU A 144 9.99 2.40 10.90
C GLU A 144 9.48 0.98 10.66
N VAL A 145 9.33 0.58 9.39
CA VAL A 145 8.79 -0.73 9.02
C VAL A 145 9.78 -1.46 8.10
N ALA A 146 10.52 -2.39 8.66
CA ALA A 146 11.63 -3.08 8.00
C ALA A 146 11.28 -3.84 6.69
N VAL A 147 10.00 -4.12 6.44
CA VAL A 147 9.53 -4.79 5.22
C VAL A 147 9.07 -3.82 4.13
N PHE A 148 9.06 -2.52 4.39
CA PHE A 148 8.83 -1.53 3.34
C PHE A 148 10.07 -1.42 2.45
N ALA A 149 9.84 -1.35 1.14
CA ALA A 149 10.91 -1.23 0.16
C ALA A 149 10.66 -0.03 -0.77
N PRO A 150 11.70 0.62 -1.31
CA PRO A 150 11.51 1.60 -2.37
C PRO A 150 10.78 0.95 -3.54
N TYR A 151 9.81 1.66 -4.09
CA TYR A 151 9.06 1.20 -5.26
C TYR A 151 8.86 2.37 -6.23
N GLU A 152 8.92 2.07 -7.52
CA GLU A 152 8.70 3.05 -8.57
C GLU A 152 7.49 2.64 -9.41
N LEU A 153 6.52 3.53 -9.50
CA LEU A 153 5.43 3.44 -10.46
C LEU A 153 5.94 3.99 -11.80
N ALA A 154 5.90 3.17 -12.84
CA ALA A 154 6.41 3.56 -14.15
C ALA A 154 5.60 4.70 -14.78
N ALA A 155 6.26 5.60 -15.49
CA ALA A 155 5.60 6.63 -16.30
C ALA A 155 4.58 6.00 -17.26
N GLY A 156 3.44 6.66 -17.47
CA GLY A 156 2.37 6.19 -18.34
C GLY A 156 1.49 5.07 -17.76
N MET A 157 1.66 4.72 -16.49
CA MET A 157 0.82 3.70 -15.83
C MET A 157 -0.64 4.14 -15.71
N TYR A 158 -0.87 5.42 -15.49
CA TYR A 158 -2.20 6.06 -15.47
C TYR A 158 -2.22 7.25 -16.43
N ASP A 159 -3.39 7.59 -16.97
CA ASP A 159 -3.55 8.78 -17.81
C ASP A 159 -3.11 10.03 -17.03
N GLY A 160 -2.30 10.88 -17.68
CA GLY A 160 -1.72 12.09 -17.09
C GLY A 160 -0.45 11.86 -16.26
N MET A 161 0.02 10.63 -16.11
CA MET A 161 1.26 10.31 -15.39
C MET A 161 2.45 10.30 -16.36
N GLU A 162 3.04 11.47 -16.62
CA GLU A 162 4.14 11.64 -17.59
C GLU A 162 5.49 11.18 -17.05
N GLU A 163 5.69 11.23 -15.72
CA GLU A 163 6.93 10.86 -15.05
C GLU A 163 6.72 9.67 -14.11
N ALA A 164 7.81 8.95 -13.83
CA ALA A 164 7.80 7.89 -12.84
C ALA A 164 7.60 8.49 -11.43
N VAL A 165 6.89 7.76 -10.57
CA VAL A 165 6.56 8.19 -9.21
C VAL A 165 7.21 7.27 -8.20
N GLN A 166 8.11 7.81 -7.37
CA GLN A 166 8.73 7.09 -6.28
C GLN A 166 7.76 6.93 -5.10
N THR A 167 7.70 5.74 -4.55
CA THR A 167 6.87 5.42 -3.39
C THR A 167 7.48 4.25 -2.59
N ILE A 168 6.71 3.67 -1.68
CA ILE A 168 7.05 2.43 -0.99
C ILE A 168 6.20 1.28 -1.51
N GLY A 169 6.83 0.11 -1.57
CA GLY A 169 6.21 -1.17 -1.87
C GLY A 169 6.18 -2.09 -0.66
N ILE A 170 5.11 -2.86 -0.51
CA ILE A 170 4.95 -3.87 0.53
C ILE A 170 4.72 -5.22 -0.16
N PRO A 171 5.66 -6.16 -0.06
CA PRO A 171 5.50 -7.47 -0.69
C PRO A 171 4.28 -8.24 -0.19
N ASN A 172 3.55 -8.86 -1.10
CA ASN A 172 2.60 -9.91 -0.77
C ASN A 172 3.35 -11.24 -0.64
N VAL A 173 3.07 -11.96 0.43
CA VAL A 173 3.72 -13.25 0.73
C VAL A 173 2.68 -14.36 0.69
N LEU A 174 3.03 -15.42 0.00
CA LEU A 174 2.27 -16.67 0.03
C LEU A 174 2.62 -17.40 1.31
N VAL A 175 1.64 -17.56 2.20
CA VAL A 175 1.84 -18.18 3.52
C VAL A 175 1.01 -19.45 3.68
N VAL A 176 1.55 -20.37 4.46
CA VAL A 176 0.91 -21.65 4.80
C VAL A 176 1.02 -21.91 6.31
N ASN A 177 0.19 -22.84 6.80
CA ASN A 177 0.38 -23.38 8.14
C ASN A 177 1.67 -24.20 8.21
N ALA A 178 2.39 -24.12 9.32
CA ALA A 178 3.63 -24.88 9.55
C ALA A 178 3.43 -26.40 9.49
N ASP A 179 2.20 -26.89 9.73
CA ASP A 179 1.83 -28.30 9.66
C ASP A 179 1.50 -28.78 8.24
N MET A 180 1.64 -27.90 7.22
CA MET A 180 1.44 -28.32 5.82
C MET A 180 2.41 -29.43 5.47
N ASP A 181 1.91 -30.43 4.74
CA ASP A 181 2.72 -31.50 4.18
C ASP A 181 3.86 -30.94 3.30
N GLU A 182 5.08 -31.45 3.52
CA GLU A 182 6.28 -30.93 2.88
C GLU A 182 6.26 -31.15 1.36
N GLU A 183 5.71 -32.29 0.88
CA GLU A 183 5.58 -32.58 -0.54
C GLU A 183 4.59 -31.61 -1.20
N LEU A 184 3.49 -31.28 -0.51
CA LEU A 184 2.53 -30.30 -1.00
C LEU A 184 3.13 -28.89 -1.03
N ALA A 185 3.86 -28.47 0.02
CA ALA A 185 4.54 -27.18 0.06
C ALA A 185 5.57 -27.06 -1.09
N TYR A 186 6.35 -28.12 -1.31
CA TYR A 186 7.30 -28.19 -2.42
C TYR A 186 6.60 -28.05 -3.79
N LYS A 187 5.50 -28.79 -4.02
CA LYS A 187 4.75 -28.72 -5.27
C LYS A 187 4.16 -27.33 -5.52
N LEU A 188 3.61 -26.69 -4.49
CA LEU A 188 3.05 -25.33 -4.60
C LEU A 188 4.14 -24.33 -4.96
N THR A 189 5.26 -24.36 -4.25
CA THR A 189 6.40 -23.47 -4.52
C THR A 189 6.96 -23.69 -5.91
N ARG A 190 7.16 -24.94 -6.31
CA ARG A 190 7.65 -25.31 -7.63
C ARG A 190 6.74 -24.81 -8.75
N LEU A 191 5.43 -25.05 -8.66
CA LEU A 191 4.45 -24.59 -9.64
C LEU A 191 4.45 -23.07 -9.77
N LEU A 192 4.58 -22.34 -8.66
CA LEU A 192 4.66 -20.89 -8.68
C LEU A 192 5.87 -20.40 -9.49
N PHE A 193 7.05 -20.99 -9.26
CA PHE A 193 8.28 -20.55 -9.94
C PHE A 193 8.45 -21.12 -11.35
N GLU A 194 7.74 -22.18 -11.72
CA GLU A 194 7.72 -22.71 -13.09
C GLU A 194 6.73 -21.99 -14.01
N ASN A 195 5.82 -21.14 -13.48
CA ASN A 195 4.78 -20.43 -14.24
C ASN A 195 4.82 -18.91 -13.95
N THR A 196 6.02 -18.33 -13.89
CA THR A 196 6.20 -16.89 -13.61
C THR A 196 5.86 -15.98 -14.80
N ASP A 197 5.68 -16.55 -15.99
CA ASP A 197 5.40 -15.82 -17.24
C ASP A 197 3.89 -15.72 -17.54
N GLU A 198 3.04 -16.26 -16.68
CA GLU A 198 1.58 -16.18 -16.74
C GLU A 198 1.03 -15.15 -15.75
#